data_6f34b5e0257bf638422276b8b061d6f0
#
_entry.id   6f34b5e0257bf638422276b8b061d6f0
#
_cell.length_a   1.000
_cell.length_b   1.000
_cell.length_c   1.000
_cell.angle_alpha   90.00
_cell.angle_beta   90.00
_cell.angle_gamma   90.00
#
_symmetry.space_group_name_H-M   'P 1'
#
loop_
_entity.id
_entity.type
_entity.pdbx_description
1 polymer ?
#
loop_
_entity_poly.entity_id
_entity_poly.type
_entity_poly.pdbx_seq_one_letter_code
_entity_poly.pdbx_strand_id
1 'polypeptide(L)'
;MNETTRAVTAWGRLTADAHRWVGLTDRHRVAQSLVGGGQAYGNGRSYGDVCLNPGGTLWGLRGLDRFIDFDAERGEIECEAGVLLKEIIDLVLPRGWFLPVV
;
A
#
# COMPACT_ATOMS: atom_id res chain seq x y z
N MET A 1 7.71 -10.78 7.17
CA MET A 1 8.17 -10.17 5.90
C MET A 1 8.51 -11.27 4.92
N ASN A 2 7.95 -11.20 3.72
CA ASN A 2 8.14 -12.21 2.68
C ASN A 2 8.86 -11.60 1.49
N GLU A 3 9.85 -12.34 0.99
CA GLU A 3 10.62 -11.94 -0.19
C GLU A 3 10.42 -12.97 -1.29
N THR A 4 10.00 -12.51 -2.46
CA THR A 4 9.76 -13.36 -3.63
C THR A 4 10.13 -12.63 -4.91
N THR A 5 10.16 -13.35 -6.02
CA THR A 5 10.26 -12.75 -7.35
C THR A 5 8.88 -12.84 -8.01
N ARG A 6 8.40 -11.72 -8.56
CA ARG A 6 7.08 -11.64 -9.19
C ARG A 6 7.12 -10.87 -10.50
N ALA A 7 6.24 -11.26 -11.42
CA ALA A 7 5.84 -10.38 -12.52
C ALA A 7 4.73 -9.45 -12.01
N VAL A 8 4.95 -8.14 -12.10
CA VAL A 8 4.04 -7.13 -11.56
C VAL A 8 3.62 -6.16 -12.64
N THR A 9 2.33 -5.81 -12.65
CA THR A 9 1.78 -4.80 -13.57
C THR A 9 1.26 -3.59 -12.81
N ALA A 10 1.21 -2.43 -13.48
CA ALA A 10 0.49 -1.25 -13.03
C ALA A 10 -0.97 -1.32 -13.52
N TRP A 11 -1.79 -0.34 -13.09
CA TRP A 11 -3.21 -0.30 -13.44
C TRP A 11 -3.46 -0.30 -14.96
N GLY A 12 -2.65 0.43 -15.73
CA GLY A 12 -2.77 0.47 -17.17
C GLY A 12 -2.35 -0.81 -17.89
N ARG A 13 -1.69 -1.73 -17.17
CA ARG A 13 -1.23 -3.03 -17.67
C ARG A 13 -0.40 -2.94 -18.94
N LEU A 14 0.42 -1.90 -19.04
CA LEU A 14 1.28 -1.68 -20.21
C LEU A 14 2.38 -2.74 -20.28
N THR A 15 2.93 -3.13 -19.12
CA THR A 15 3.97 -4.13 -19.01
C THR A 15 3.75 -5.02 -17.80
N ALA A 16 4.34 -6.22 -17.83
CA ALA A 16 4.41 -7.11 -16.68
C ALA A 16 5.89 -7.47 -16.49
N ASP A 17 6.55 -6.78 -15.58
CA ASP A 17 8.00 -6.87 -15.39
C ASP A 17 8.34 -7.68 -14.14
N ALA A 18 9.46 -8.42 -14.20
CA ALA A 18 9.97 -9.13 -13.05
C ALA A 18 10.53 -8.16 -12.00
N HIS A 19 10.17 -8.38 -10.74
CA HIS A 19 10.61 -7.59 -9.60
C HIS A 19 10.98 -8.50 -8.43
N ARG A 20 11.94 -8.03 -7.63
CA ARG A 20 12.11 -8.58 -6.29
C ARG A 20 11.03 -7.99 -5.41
N TRP A 21 10.17 -8.86 -4.87
CA TRP A 21 9.04 -8.43 -4.05
C TRP A 21 9.33 -8.68 -2.59
N VAL A 22 9.20 -7.64 -1.77
CA VAL A 22 9.30 -7.73 -0.31
C VAL A 22 7.98 -7.29 0.29
N GLY A 23 7.20 -8.22 0.82
CA GLY A 23 5.94 -7.93 1.48
C GLY A 23 6.17 -7.41 2.90
N LEU A 24 5.65 -6.22 3.19
CA LEU A 24 5.74 -5.61 4.52
C LEU A 24 4.47 -5.94 5.30
N THR A 25 4.63 -6.46 6.52
CA THR A 25 3.51 -6.91 7.36
C THR A 25 3.55 -6.38 8.78
N ASP A 26 4.68 -5.80 9.20
CA ASP A 26 4.88 -5.29 10.56
C ASP A 26 5.40 -3.86 10.48
N ARG A 27 4.56 -2.87 10.83
CA ARG A 27 4.95 -1.46 10.77
C ARG A 27 6.14 -1.11 11.68
N HIS A 28 6.35 -1.89 12.73
CA HIS A 28 7.46 -1.66 13.66
C HIS A 28 8.81 -2.12 13.09
N ARG A 29 8.78 -2.84 11.98
CA ARG A 29 9.98 -3.36 11.30
C ARG A 29 10.21 -2.76 9.92
N VAL A 30 9.43 -1.76 9.52
CA VAL A 30 9.53 -1.16 8.18
C VAL A 30 10.93 -0.64 7.91
N ALA A 31 11.51 0.13 8.84
CA ALA A 31 12.84 0.70 8.65
C ALA A 31 13.91 -0.36 8.41
N GLN A 32 13.82 -1.49 9.08
CA GLN A 32 14.76 -2.61 8.91
C GLN A 32 14.57 -3.33 7.57
N SER A 33 13.36 -3.25 7.01
CA SER A 33 13.01 -3.93 5.76
C SER A 33 13.37 -3.13 4.52
N LEU A 34 13.56 -1.80 4.64
CA LEU A 34 13.84 -0.92 3.52
C LEU A 34 15.34 -0.86 3.20
N VAL A 35 15.95 -2.03 3.05
CA VAL A 35 17.40 -2.14 2.80
C VAL A 35 17.65 -2.23 1.30
N GLY A 36 18.66 -1.49 0.83
CA GLY A 36 19.13 -1.59 -0.54
C GLY A 36 18.34 -0.80 -1.57
N GLY A 37 17.39 0.01 -1.14
CA GLY A 37 16.55 0.79 -2.04
C GLY A 37 15.45 -0.03 -2.68
N GLY A 38 14.38 0.66 -3.11
CA GLY A 38 13.24 0.04 -3.74
C GLY A 38 12.12 1.04 -3.98
N GLN A 39 11.02 0.55 -4.48
CA GLN A 39 9.81 1.33 -4.78
C GLN A 39 8.65 0.79 -3.98
N ALA A 40 7.91 1.66 -3.30
CA ALA A 40 6.68 1.27 -2.62
C ALA A 40 5.60 0.90 -3.64
N TYR A 41 4.86 -0.16 -3.36
CA TYR A 41 3.77 -0.64 -4.21
C TYR A 41 2.54 -0.90 -3.33
N GLY A 42 1.45 -0.21 -3.62
CA GLY A 42 0.17 -0.39 -2.94
C GLY A 42 -0.73 -1.35 -3.69
N ASN A 43 -1.76 -0.82 -4.35
CA ASN A 43 -2.76 -1.60 -5.07
C ASN A 43 -2.56 -1.61 -6.60
N GLY A 44 -1.46 -1.05 -7.11
CA GLY A 44 -1.15 -1.05 -8.54
C GLY A 44 -2.07 -0.17 -9.38
N ARG A 45 -2.69 0.84 -8.80
CA ARG A 45 -3.68 1.70 -9.46
C ARG A 45 -3.12 3.03 -9.94
N SER A 46 -1.81 3.25 -9.80
CA SER A 46 -1.15 4.45 -10.31
C SER A 46 -1.17 4.45 -11.84
N TYR A 47 -1.27 5.64 -12.42
CA TYR A 47 -1.24 5.79 -13.88
C TYR A 47 0.14 5.43 -14.43
N GLY A 48 0.14 4.82 -15.62
CA GLY A 48 1.37 4.38 -16.27
C GLY A 48 2.14 3.37 -15.41
N ASP A 49 3.45 3.46 -15.44
CA ASP A 49 4.35 2.55 -14.75
C ASP A 49 5.02 3.19 -13.52
N VAL A 50 4.46 4.29 -12.98
CA VAL A 50 5.09 5.02 -11.87
C VAL A 50 5.24 4.19 -10.60
N CYS A 51 4.42 3.14 -10.42
CA CYS A 51 4.52 2.25 -9.27
C CYS A 51 5.45 1.05 -9.52
N LEU A 52 6.07 0.96 -10.69
CA LEU A 52 6.94 -0.16 -11.07
C LEU A 52 8.41 0.23 -11.02
N ASN A 53 9.26 -0.74 -10.84
CA ASN A 53 10.71 -0.61 -10.81
C ASN A 53 11.34 -1.84 -11.46
N PRO A 54 11.22 -1.98 -12.81
CA PRO A 54 11.63 -3.20 -13.52
C PRO A 54 13.05 -3.61 -13.20
N GLY A 55 13.24 -4.89 -12.85
CA GLY A 55 14.53 -5.46 -12.44
C GLY A 55 14.96 -5.07 -11.03
N GLY A 56 14.22 -4.20 -10.35
CA GLY A 56 14.53 -3.75 -8.99
C GLY A 56 13.62 -4.38 -7.94
N THR A 57 13.55 -3.73 -6.79
CA THR A 57 12.76 -4.17 -5.64
C THR A 57 11.47 -3.38 -5.53
N LEU A 58 10.36 -4.08 -5.28
CA LEU A 58 9.10 -3.48 -4.84
C LEU A 58 8.83 -3.86 -3.38
N TRP A 59 8.50 -2.87 -2.58
CA TRP A 59 8.01 -3.07 -1.21
C TRP A 59 6.49 -3.11 -1.23
N GLY A 60 5.92 -4.31 -1.05
CA GLY A 60 4.48 -4.50 -1.06
C GLY A 60 3.87 -4.06 0.25
N LEU A 61 2.95 -3.09 0.21
CA LEU A 61 2.37 -2.46 1.40
C LEU A 61 1.04 -3.07 1.83
N ARG A 62 0.40 -3.91 1.03
CA ARG A 62 -0.92 -4.44 1.36
C ARG A 62 -0.98 -5.25 2.66
N GLY A 63 0.15 -5.79 3.11
CA GLY A 63 0.23 -6.46 4.40
C GLY A 63 0.20 -5.52 5.61
N LEU A 64 0.40 -4.22 5.39
CA LEU A 64 0.25 -3.18 6.41
C LEU A 64 -1.19 -2.65 6.34
N ASP A 65 -2.14 -3.41 6.86
CA ASP A 65 -3.57 -3.21 6.63
C ASP A 65 -4.38 -2.93 7.90
N ARG A 66 -3.73 -2.48 8.97
CA ARG A 66 -4.39 -2.26 10.25
C ARG A 66 -4.82 -0.82 10.45
N PHE A 67 -5.99 -0.66 11.03
CA PHE A 67 -6.44 0.61 11.60
C PHE A 67 -5.83 0.75 13.00
N ILE A 68 -5.29 1.94 13.28
CA ILE A 68 -4.61 2.20 14.57
C ILE A 68 -5.54 2.96 15.50
N ASP A 69 -6.18 4.03 15.01
CA ASP A 69 -7.08 4.85 15.80
C ASP A 69 -8.08 5.59 14.91
N PHE A 70 -9.27 5.82 15.41
CA PHE A 70 -10.28 6.63 14.74
C PHE A 70 -10.98 7.53 15.76
N ASP A 71 -10.83 8.85 15.59
CA ASP A 71 -11.52 9.87 16.38
C ASP A 71 -12.75 10.32 15.60
N ALA A 72 -13.93 9.79 15.97
CA ALA A 72 -15.19 10.07 15.29
C ALA A 72 -15.68 11.51 15.54
N GLU A 73 -15.25 12.17 16.60
CA GLU A 73 -15.65 13.56 16.88
C GLU A 73 -14.87 14.53 15.99
N ARG A 74 -13.60 14.28 15.78
CA ARG A 74 -12.73 15.15 14.99
C ARG A 74 -12.65 14.75 13.52
N GLY A 75 -13.11 13.55 13.17
CA GLY A 75 -13.01 13.02 11.82
C GLY A 75 -11.56 12.70 11.43
N GLU A 76 -10.76 12.20 12.35
CA GLU A 76 -9.37 11.83 12.11
C GLU A 76 -9.20 10.32 12.20
N ILE A 77 -8.43 9.76 11.26
CA ILE A 77 -8.10 8.35 11.27
C ILE A 77 -6.59 8.16 11.10
N GLU A 78 -6.05 7.25 11.89
CA GLU A 78 -4.68 6.79 11.77
C GLU A 78 -4.70 5.32 11.35
N CYS A 79 -4.01 5.00 10.26
CA CYS A 79 -3.96 3.64 9.75
C CYS A 79 -2.61 3.35 9.12
N GLU A 80 -2.34 2.06 8.90
CA GLU A 80 -1.13 1.64 8.22
C GLU A 80 -1.22 1.93 6.72
N ALA A 81 -0.04 2.04 6.07
CA ALA A 81 0.07 2.54 4.70
C ALA A 81 -0.54 1.62 3.63
N GLY A 82 -0.82 0.37 3.96
CA GLY A 82 -1.44 -0.59 3.04
C GLY A 82 -2.96 -0.62 3.09
N VAL A 83 -3.59 0.19 3.96
CA VAL A 83 -5.04 0.28 4.04
C VAL A 83 -5.57 0.99 2.79
N LEU A 84 -6.58 0.40 2.15
CA LEU A 84 -7.21 0.98 0.97
C LEU A 84 -8.23 2.06 1.36
N LEU A 85 -8.41 3.05 0.49
CA LEU A 85 -9.42 4.10 0.70
C LEU A 85 -10.82 3.50 0.86
N LYS A 86 -11.14 2.44 0.11
CA LYS A 86 -12.41 1.73 0.27
C LYS A 86 -12.59 1.18 1.67
N GLU A 87 -11.55 0.63 2.25
CA GLU A 87 -11.58 0.09 3.62
C GLU A 87 -11.82 1.20 4.65
N ILE A 88 -11.22 2.38 4.42
CA ILE A 88 -11.47 3.55 5.28
C ILE A 88 -12.93 3.98 5.16
N ILE A 89 -13.47 4.09 3.95
CA ILE A 89 -14.86 4.47 3.72
C ILE A 89 -15.81 3.49 4.40
N ASP A 90 -15.58 2.20 4.25
CA ASP A 90 -16.40 1.15 4.87
C ASP A 90 -16.41 1.27 6.41
N LEU A 91 -15.31 1.73 7.00
CA LEU A 91 -15.23 1.95 8.44
C LEU A 91 -15.95 3.23 8.87
N VAL A 92 -15.71 4.34 8.19
CA VAL A 92 -16.13 5.67 8.68
C VAL A 92 -17.53 6.08 8.24
N LEU A 93 -18.03 5.58 7.12
CA LEU A 93 -19.32 5.95 6.59
C LEU A 93 -20.47 5.67 7.56
N PRO A 94 -20.57 4.49 8.21
CA PRO A 94 -21.61 4.24 9.22
C PRO A 94 -21.51 5.16 10.44
N ARG A 95 -20.38 5.85 10.60
CA ARG A 95 -20.10 6.76 11.72
C ARG A 95 -20.26 8.22 11.32
N GLY A 96 -20.82 8.47 10.14
CA GLY A 96 -21.16 9.82 9.68
C GLY A 96 -20.04 10.56 8.96
N TRP A 97 -18.99 9.88 8.53
CA TRP A 97 -17.84 10.48 7.84
C TRP A 97 -17.66 9.95 6.43
N PHE A 98 -17.03 10.73 5.58
CA PHE A 98 -16.71 10.36 4.21
C PHE A 98 -15.38 11.01 3.77
N LEU A 99 -14.65 10.35 2.88
CA LEU A 99 -13.43 10.90 2.33
C LEU A 99 -13.76 11.90 1.20
N PRO A 100 -13.10 13.09 1.15
CA PRO A 100 -13.31 14.06 0.08
C PRO A 100 -12.61 13.68 -1.23
N VAL A 101 -12.29 12.43 -1.43
CA VAL A 101 -11.60 11.90 -2.61
C VAL A 101 -12.40 10.76 -3.22
N VAL A 102 -12.24 10.59 -4.49
CA VAL A 102 -12.91 9.54 -5.26
C VAL A 102 -11.90 8.71 -6.04
#